data_b11e01b9e8f86258549b9334128bac8c
#
_entry.id   b11e01b9e8f86258549b9334128bac8c
#
_cell.length_a   1.000
_cell.length_b   1.000
_cell.length_c   1.000
_cell.angle_alpha   90.00
_cell.angle_beta   90.00
_cell.angle_gamma   90.00
#
_symmetry.space_group_name_H-M   'P 1'
#
loop_
_entity.id
_entity.type
_entity.pdbx_description
1 polymer ?
#
loop_
_entity_poly.entity_id
_entity_poly.type
_entity_poly.pdbx_seq_one_letter_code
_entity_poly.pdbx_strand_id
1 'polypeptide(L)'
;MRKIEYVVSDERLITPSGLALVGQVLGKSNLIKKANRMTKKPLLFRMDSGNDALENMLLLHWHDPQMKFLIKHNFRREDSFAIAEELKSVCQNVQHPRDGKTVYIGSTWRNFETEKDGSFAIRMVYEITERTTAADGQKMLFPETEIDMYWTSLGVSDEEVIALYHNHAVCEQYHSEIKTDMGIERLPSGKFETNALILKLTMIAYNILRIIGTAAMKGNDMPVRHSTIKRRRIRTVIDNLILIAGHLTDHARKLRLALGHSNGWICTFLRVAEAF
;
A
#
# COMPACT_ATOMS: atom_id res chain seq x y z
N MET A 1 -15.89 9.93 -28.38
CA MET A 1 -15.00 8.75 -28.44
C MET A 1 -15.70 7.69 -29.28
N ARG A 2 -15.03 7.06 -30.27
CA ARG A 2 -15.65 5.94 -31.02
C ARG A 2 -15.82 4.76 -30.08
N LYS A 3 -16.98 4.08 -30.16
CA LYS A 3 -17.25 2.88 -29.37
C LYS A 3 -16.42 1.72 -29.91
N ILE A 4 -15.70 1.02 -29.04
CA ILE A 4 -14.93 -0.19 -29.39
C ILE A 4 -15.85 -1.39 -29.35
N GLU A 5 -15.89 -2.20 -30.41
CA GLU A 5 -16.53 -3.49 -30.44
C GLU A 5 -15.49 -4.57 -30.14
N TYR A 6 -15.73 -5.38 -29.10
CA TYR A 6 -14.84 -6.47 -28.70
C TYR A 6 -15.33 -7.78 -29.35
N VAL A 7 -14.41 -8.50 -29.99
CA VAL A 7 -14.69 -9.77 -30.67
C VAL A 7 -13.64 -10.80 -30.31
N VAL A 8 -14.03 -12.02 -30.06
CA VAL A 8 -13.11 -13.16 -29.88
C VAL A 8 -12.72 -13.70 -31.24
N SER A 9 -11.44 -14.00 -31.47
CA SER A 9 -10.88 -14.45 -32.74
C SER A 9 -9.98 -15.68 -32.56
N ASP A 10 -9.94 -16.54 -33.58
CA ASP A 10 -9.05 -17.69 -33.67
C ASP A 10 -7.68 -17.34 -34.28
N GLU A 11 -7.49 -16.10 -34.71
CA GLU A 11 -6.24 -15.65 -35.33
C GLU A 11 -5.12 -15.49 -34.34
N ARG A 12 -3.86 -15.61 -34.80
CA ARG A 12 -2.68 -15.29 -34.00
C ARG A 12 -2.58 -13.78 -33.80
N LEU A 13 -2.76 -13.33 -32.54
CA LEU A 13 -2.81 -11.93 -32.18
C LEU A 13 -1.53 -11.52 -31.43
N ILE A 14 -0.98 -10.36 -31.75
CA ILE A 14 0.31 -9.88 -31.23
C ILE A 14 0.26 -8.49 -30.55
N THR A 15 -0.84 -7.76 -30.68
CA THR A 15 -0.98 -6.39 -30.15
C THR A 15 -1.56 -6.40 -28.74
N PRO A 16 -0.98 -5.64 -27.76
CA PRO A 16 -1.53 -5.51 -26.42
C PRO A 16 -2.91 -4.83 -26.45
N SER A 17 -3.97 -5.60 -26.22
CA SER A 17 -5.36 -5.10 -26.28
C SER A 17 -5.82 -4.39 -25.01
N GLY A 18 -5.16 -4.66 -23.87
CA GLY A 18 -5.49 -4.06 -22.57
C GLY A 18 -5.29 -2.53 -22.52
N LEU A 19 -4.59 -1.94 -23.48
CA LEU A 19 -4.50 -0.48 -23.63
C LEU A 19 -5.87 0.17 -23.88
N ALA A 20 -6.81 -0.57 -24.50
CA ALA A 20 -8.19 -0.12 -24.65
C ALA A 20 -8.89 0.04 -23.29
N LEU A 21 -8.65 -0.86 -22.33
CA LEU A 21 -9.16 -0.74 -20.95
C LEU A 21 -8.59 0.48 -20.25
N VAL A 22 -7.30 0.73 -20.39
CA VAL A 22 -6.65 1.93 -19.81
C VAL A 22 -7.31 3.19 -20.35
N GLY A 23 -7.54 3.29 -21.65
CA GLY A 23 -8.22 4.43 -22.29
C GLY A 23 -9.65 4.62 -21.77
N GLN A 24 -10.41 3.55 -21.57
CA GLN A 24 -11.77 3.61 -21.01
C GLN A 24 -11.77 4.07 -19.55
N VAL A 25 -10.88 3.54 -18.70
CA VAL A 25 -10.74 3.95 -17.30
C VAL A 25 -10.39 5.44 -17.22
N LEU A 26 -9.46 5.92 -18.03
CA LEU A 26 -9.11 7.35 -18.09
C LEU A 26 -10.30 8.23 -18.50
N GLY A 27 -11.07 7.79 -19.50
CA GLY A 27 -12.21 8.56 -20.01
C GLY A 27 -13.39 8.66 -19.03
N LYS A 28 -13.62 7.61 -18.23
CA LYS A 28 -14.75 7.55 -17.28
C LYS A 28 -14.35 7.89 -15.83
N SER A 29 -13.09 7.72 -15.45
CA SER A 29 -12.64 8.06 -14.10
C SER A 29 -12.41 9.56 -13.96
N ASN A 30 -13.12 10.19 -13.03
CA ASN A 30 -12.83 11.56 -12.60
C ASN A 30 -11.58 11.58 -11.69
N LEU A 31 -10.48 10.89 -12.07
CA LEU A 31 -9.28 10.73 -11.24
C LEU A 31 -8.71 12.08 -10.82
N ILE A 32 -8.64 13.05 -11.74
CA ILE A 32 -8.17 14.42 -11.45
C ILE A 32 -9.12 15.13 -10.47
N LYS A 33 -10.45 15.02 -10.65
CA LYS A 33 -11.42 15.59 -9.71
C LYS A 33 -11.41 14.89 -8.35
N LYS A 34 -11.15 13.56 -8.32
CA LYS A 34 -11.01 12.79 -7.07
C LYS A 34 -9.73 13.18 -6.33
N ALA A 35 -8.61 13.36 -7.03
CA ALA A 35 -7.36 13.84 -6.44
C ALA A 35 -7.53 15.21 -5.77
N ASN A 36 -8.23 16.17 -6.43
CA ASN A 36 -8.52 17.48 -5.87
C ASN A 36 -9.47 17.43 -4.64
N ARG A 37 -10.30 16.38 -4.50
CA ARG A 37 -11.14 16.17 -3.32
C ARG A 37 -10.39 15.55 -2.15
N MET A 38 -9.29 14.85 -2.39
CA MET A 38 -8.48 14.23 -1.32
C MET A 38 -7.84 15.26 -0.40
N THR A 39 -7.58 16.48 -0.87
CA THR A 39 -6.99 17.58 -0.09
C THR A 39 -7.87 18.11 1.04
N LYS A 40 -9.16 17.74 1.08
CA LYS A 40 -10.12 18.14 2.14
C LYS A 40 -10.38 17.05 3.19
N LYS A 41 -9.71 15.90 3.10
CA LYS A 41 -9.84 14.80 4.08
C LYS A 41 -8.72 14.87 5.10
N PRO A 42 -8.94 14.41 6.33
CA PRO A 42 -7.86 14.22 7.31
C PRO A 42 -6.75 13.36 6.70
N LEU A 43 -5.52 13.79 6.86
CA LEU A 43 -4.34 13.10 6.34
C LEU A 43 -3.60 12.42 7.48
N LEU A 44 -3.29 11.14 7.33
CA LEU A 44 -2.38 10.41 8.22
C LEU A 44 -1.03 10.21 7.52
N PHE A 45 -0.01 10.84 8.05
CA PHE A 45 1.39 10.61 7.66
C PHE A 45 1.95 9.44 8.46
N ARG A 46 2.17 8.33 7.78
CA ARG A 46 2.74 7.12 8.35
C ARG A 46 4.15 6.94 7.80
N MET A 47 5.13 6.91 8.70
CA MET A 47 6.55 6.93 8.34
C MET A 47 7.32 5.84 9.09
N ASP A 48 8.39 5.37 8.46
CA ASP A 48 9.31 4.42 9.07
C ASP A 48 10.27 5.11 10.07
N SER A 49 11.10 4.31 10.74
CA SER A 49 12.07 4.77 11.73
C SER A 49 13.18 5.66 11.16
N GLY A 50 13.36 5.70 9.83
CA GLY A 50 14.27 6.63 9.18
C GLY A 50 13.82 8.10 9.28
N ASN A 51 12.52 8.31 9.50
CA ASN A 51 11.89 9.63 9.65
C ASN A 51 11.69 10.05 11.12
N ASP A 52 12.24 9.30 12.07
CA ASP A 52 12.17 9.61 13.50
C ASP A 52 13.07 10.81 13.83
N ALA A 53 12.50 12.00 13.67
CA ALA A 53 13.12 13.28 14.00
C ALA A 53 12.07 14.22 14.57
N LEU A 54 12.44 14.96 15.60
CA LEU A 54 11.55 15.90 16.28
C LEU A 54 11.00 16.96 15.33
N GLU A 55 11.84 17.43 14.41
CA GLU A 55 11.47 18.42 13.38
C GLU A 55 10.31 17.93 12.49
N ASN A 56 10.29 16.64 12.14
CA ASN A 56 9.21 16.05 11.36
C ASN A 56 7.89 16.01 12.15
N MET A 57 7.97 15.65 13.44
CA MET A 57 6.79 15.63 14.33
C MET A 57 6.21 17.02 14.52
N LEU A 58 7.08 18.02 14.78
CA LEU A 58 6.69 19.41 14.94
C LEU A 58 6.06 19.99 13.67
N LEU A 59 6.69 19.75 12.52
CA LEU A 59 6.16 20.19 11.23
C LEU A 59 4.73 19.69 11.01
N LEU A 60 4.47 18.42 11.31
CA LEU A 60 3.15 17.80 11.13
C LEU A 60 2.16 18.23 12.22
N HIS A 61 2.62 18.46 13.44
CA HIS A 61 1.77 18.85 14.56
C HIS A 61 1.23 20.29 14.42
N TRP A 62 2.09 21.22 13.97
CA TRP A 62 1.78 22.65 13.91
C TRP A 62 1.23 23.14 12.58
N HIS A 63 1.48 22.39 11.48
CA HIS A 63 1.12 22.87 10.15
C HIS A 63 -0.40 22.88 9.90
N ASP A 64 -1.08 21.78 10.28
CA ASP A 64 -2.54 21.65 10.12
C ASP A 64 -3.10 20.68 11.16
N PRO A 65 -4.09 21.08 11.98
CA PRO A 65 -4.73 20.19 12.96
C PRO A 65 -5.37 18.92 12.35
N GLN A 66 -5.68 18.95 11.04
CA GLN A 66 -6.22 17.80 10.33
C GLN A 66 -5.12 16.80 9.93
N MET A 67 -3.85 17.19 9.97
CA MET A 67 -2.72 16.31 9.75
C MET A 67 -2.42 15.52 11.00
N LYS A 68 -2.43 14.20 10.86
CA LYS A 68 -2.04 13.26 11.92
C LYS A 68 -0.80 12.52 11.48
N PHE A 69 0.02 12.11 12.45
CA PHE A 69 1.21 11.33 12.17
C PHE A 69 1.28 10.05 13.00
N LEU A 70 2.01 9.11 12.46
CA LEU A 70 2.36 7.82 13.06
C LEU A 70 3.75 7.44 12.54
N ILE A 71 4.77 7.57 13.38
CA ILE A 71 6.18 7.42 13.02
C ILE A 71 6.78 6.33 13.90
N LYS A 72 7.40 5.30 13.30
CA LYS A 72 8.11 4.26 14.07
C LYS A 72 9.32 4.88 14.74
N HIS A 73 9.48 4.63 16.03
CA HIS A 73 10.64 5.09 16.80
C HIS A 73 11.90 4.33 16.39
N ASN A 74 13.01 5.05 16.36
CA ASN A 74 14.33 4.52 16.07
C ASN A 74 15.19 4.57 17.32
N PHE A 75 15.41 3.45 17.95
CA PHE A 75 16.16 3.36 19.21
C PHE A 75 17.60 3.88 19.10
N ARG A 76 18.20 3.84 17.90
CA ARG A 76 19.57 4.34 17.66
C ARG A 76 20.57 3.81 18.71
N ARG A 77 20.85 4.66 19.75
CA ARG A 77 21.79 4.37 20.85
C ARG A 77 21.08 4.06 22.17
N GLU A 78 19.75 4.02 22.19
CA GLU A 78 18.95 3.66 23.36
C GLU A 78 19.00 2.16 23.59
N ASP A 79 19.05 1.73 24.85
CA ASP A 79 18.97 0.32 25.22
C ASP A 79 17.50 -0.14 25.14
N SER A 80 17.13 -0.72 24.01
CA SER A 80 15.77 -1.17 23.77
C SER A 80 15.32 -2.27 24.74
N PHE A 81 16.26 -3.08 25.26
CA PHE A 81 15.94 -4.12 26.23
C PHE A 81 15.60 -3.52 27.59
N ALA A 82 16.41 -2.57 28.07
CA ALA A 82 16.13 -1.88 29.35
C ALA A 82 14.79 -1.14 29.32
N ILE A 83 14.49 -0.46 28.18
CA ILE A 83 13.20 0.22 27.98
C ILE A 83 12.04 -0.80 27.98
N ALA A 84 12.21 -1.95 27.32
CA ALA A 84 11.19 -2.98 27.29
C ALA A 84 10.90 -3.52 28.70
N GLU A 85 11.92 -3.79 29.52
CA GLU A 85 11.74 -4.28 30.91
C GLU A 85 11.00 -3.24 31.78
N GLU A 86 11.37 -1.97 31.68
CA GLU A 86 10.69 -0.88 32.38
C GLU A 86 9.21 -0.81 31.99
N LEU A 87 8.91 -0.78 30.70
CA LEU A 87 7.53 -0.68 30.21
C LEU A 87 6.69 -1.91 30.50
N LYS A 88 7.27 -3.11 30.47
CA LYS A 88 6.57 -4.35 30.88
C LYS A 88 6.12 -4.28 32.36
N SER A 89 6.94 -3.70 33.22
CA SER A 89 6.64 -3.63 34.66
C SER A 89 5.39 -2.79 34.99
N VAL A 90 5.04 -1.83 34.16
CA VAL A 90 3.90 -0.91 34.35
C VAL A 90 2.74 -1.19 33.39
N CYS A 91 2.91 -2.11 32.46
CA CYS A 91 1.89 -2.43 31.45
C CYS A 91 0.71 -3.18 32.03
N GLN A 92 -0.50 -2.69 31.78
CA GLN A 92 -1.74 -3.33 32.24
C GLN A 92 -2.39 -4.21 31.14
N ASN A 93 -2.15 -3.90 29.87
CA ASN A 93 -2.71 -4.65 28.76
C ASN A 93 -1.74 -5.74 28.29
N VAL A 94 -1.89 -6.92 28.83
CA VAL A 94 -1.05 -8.08 28.54
C VAL A 94 -1.89 -9.14 27.83
N GLN A 95 -1.45 -9.56 26.67
CA GLN A 95 -2.13 -10.53 25.81
C GLN A 95 -1.30 -11.79 25.62
N HIS A 96 -1.94 -12.94 25.51
CA HIS A 96 -1.30 -14.23 25.25
C HIS A 96 -1.88 -14.86 23.97
N PRO A 97 -1.45 -14.41 22.77
CA PRO A 97 -2.03 -14.86 21.49
C PRO A 97 -1.86 -16.35 21.21
N ARG A 98 -0.81 -16.95 21.75
CA ARG A 98 -0.52 -18.39 21.69
C ARG A 98 0.41 -18.78 22.84
N ASP A 99 0.54 -20.09 23.06
CA ASP A 99 1.49 -20.62 24.04
C ASP A 99 2.93 -20.13 23.72
N GLY A 100 3.64 -19.71 24.75
CA GLY A 100 5.01 -19.17 24.65
C GLY A 100 5.13 -17.82 23.90
N LYS A 101 4.04 -17.08 23.70
CA LYS A 101 4.07 -15.70 23.21
C LYS A 101 3.24 -14.78 24.09
N THR A 102 3.87 -13.76 24.66
CA THR A 102 3.22 -12.70 25.44
C THR A 102 3.42 -11.37 24.72
N VAL A 103 2.37 -10.57 24.63
CA VAL A 103 2.39 -9.23 24.00
C VAL A 103 1.90 -8.21 25.02
N TYR A 104 2.70 -7.18 25.24
CA TYR A 104 2.41 -6.05 26.10
C TYR A 104 2.12 -4.83 25.25
N ILE A 105 0.98 -4.19 25.43
CA ILE A 105 0.55 -3.01 24.66
C ILE A 105 0.25 -1.87 25.62
N GLY A 106 0.79 -0.70 25.31
CA GLY A 106 0.51 0.47 26.12
C GLY A 106 1.02 1.75 25.49
N SER A 107 0.85 2.85 26.21
CA SER A 107 1.36 4.15 25.77
C SER A 107 1.92 4.97 26.93
N THR A 108 2.85 5.84 26.59
CA THR A 108 3.46 6.82 27.46
C THR A 108 3.52 8.17 26.76
N TRP A 109 3.85 9.23 27.48
CA TRP A 109 4.02 10.56 26.95
C TRP A 109 5.46 11.01 27.18
N ARG A 110 6.10 11.54 26.12
CA ARG A 110 7.40 12.19 26.25
C ARG A 110 7.25 13.70 26.11
N ASN A 111 7.84 14.43 27.05
CA ASN A 111 7.89 15.89 27.05
C ASN A 111 9.10 16.36 26.25
N PHE A 112 8.89 17.39 25.46
CA PHE A 112 9.91 18.07 24.68
C PHE A 112 9.85 19.56 24.99
N GLU A 113 11.00 20.19 25.01
CA GLU A 113 11.15 21.63 25.16
C GLU A 113 11.92 22.17 23.97
N THR A 114 11.38 23.19 23.33
CA THR A 114 12.05 23.90 22.24
C THR A 114 12.02 25.40 22.53
N GLU A 115 13.03 26.12 22.09
CA GLU A 115 13.12 27.58 22.26
C GLU A 115 11.98 28.32 21.53
N LYS A 116 11.45 27.74 20.45
CA LYS A 116 10.42 28.37 19.61
C LYS A 116 8.98 28.03 20.04
N ASP A 117 8.77 26.78 20.45
CA ASP A 117 7.42 26.22 20.62
C ASP A 117 7.06 25.93 22.08
N GLY A 118 8.00 26.17 23.01
CA GLY A 118 7.81 25.90 24.43
C GLY A 118 7.83 24.41 24.78
N SER A 119 7.11 24.05 25.85
CA SER A 119 7.00 22.66 26.32
C SER A 119 5.75 22.02 25.74
N PHE A 120 5.89 20.81 25.19
CA PHE A 120 4.78 20.01 24.64
C PHE A 120 5.05 18.53 24.86
N ALA A 121 3.99 17.71 24.85
CA ALA A 121 4.07 16.26 25.01
C ALA A 121 3.61 15.55 23.76
N ILE A 122 4.33 14.51 23.35
CA ILE A 122 3.93 13.61 22.26
C ILE A 122 3.66 12.22 22.83
N ARG A 123 2.54 11.63 22.44
CA ARG A 123 2.18 10.27 22.81
C ARG A 123 3.07 9.28 22.07
N MET A 124 3.56 8.29 22.81
CA MET A 124 4.32 7.16 22.30
C MET A 124 3.61 5.88 22.67
N VAL A 125 3.17 5.13 21.67
CA VAL A 125 2.53 3.80 21.83
C VAL A 125 3.61 2.75 21.67
N TYR A 126 3.55 1.66 22.46
CA TYR A 126 4.49 0.56 22.38
C TYR A 126 3.80 -0.79 22.28
N GLU A 127 4.46 -1.69 21.57
CA GLU A 127 4.17 -3.12 21.50
C GLU A 127 5.44 -3.89 21.84
N ILE A 128 5.41 -4.67 22.94
CA ILE A 128 6.52 -5.52 23.34
C ILE A 128 6.06 -6.97 23.16
N THR A 129 6.79 -7.72 22.37
CA THR A 129 6.56 -9.14 22.16
C THR A 129 7.66 -9.96 22.84
N GLU A 130 7.28 -10.84 23.77
CA GLU A 130 8.16 -11.81 24.38
C GLU A 130 7.80 -13.21 23.88
N ARG A 131 8.83 -13.94 23.44
CA ARG A 131 8.70 -15.31 22.94
C ARG A 131 9.59 -16.26 23.72
N THR A 132 9.01 -17.31 24.28
CA THR A 132 9.70 -18.43 24.90
C THR A 132 9.65 -19.70 24.07
N THR A 133 8.84 -19.67 22.99
CA THR A 133 8.67 -20.79 22.06
C THR A 133 8.74 -20.27 20.63
N ALA A 134 9.57 -20.89 19.79
CA ALA A 134 9.72 -20.57 18.38
C ALA A 134 8.46 -20.91 17.57
N ALA A 135 8.41 -20.48 16.30
CA ALA A 135 7.24 -20.71 15.44
C ALA A 135 6.97 -22.19 15.14
N ASP A 136 7.99 -23.03 15.19
CA ASP A 136 7.95 -24.49 15.01
C ASP A 136 7.55 -25.25 16.28
N GLY A 137 7.31 -24.56 17.40
CA GLY A 137 6.96 -25.15 18.71
C GLY A 137 8.15 -25.53 19.59
N GLN A 138 9.39 -25.30 19.13
CA GLN A 138 10.57 -25.58 19.93
C GLN A 138 10.71 -24.53 21.04
N LYS A 139 10.98 -24.97 22.29
CA LYS A 139 11.28 -24.06 23.41
C LYS A 139 12.62 -23.37 23.19
N MET A 140 12.63 -22.07 23.37
CA MET A 140 13.84 -21.25 23.25
C MET A 140 14.67 -21.35 24.55
N LEU A 141 15.99 -21.37 24.43
CA LEU A 141 16.89 -21.40 25.58
C LEU A 141 16.82 -20.11 26.40
N PHE A 142 16.67 -18.97 25.70
CA PHE A 142 16.46 -17.66 26.32
C PHE A 142 15.22 -17.03 25.69
N PRO A 143 14.38 -16.31 26.45
CA PRO A 143 13.29 -15.53 25.88
C PRO A 143 13.80 -14.48 24.90
N GLU A 144 13.14 -14.38 23.76
CA GLU A 144 13.36 -13.31 22.80
C GLU A 144 12.38 -12.17 23.08
N THR A 145 12.91 -10.96 23.29
CA THR A 145 12.10 -9.76 23.51
C THR A 145 12.30 -8.81 22.35
N GLU A 146 11.23 -8.47 21.68
CA GLU A 146 11.16 -7.42 20.64
C GLU A 146 10.32 -6.27 21.15
N ILE A 147 10.74 -5.04 20.89
CA ILE A 147 9.97 -3.84 21.20
C ILE A 147 9.84 -2.97 19.96
N ASP A 148 8.63 -2.58 19.66
CA ASP A 148 8.28 -1.56 18.68
C ASP A 148 7.61 -0.38 19.38
N MET A 149 8.02 0.84 19.04
CA MET A 149 7.45 2.06 19.60
C MET A 149 7.07 3.03 18.47
N TYR A 150 6.02 3.81 18.71
CA TYR A 150 5.42 4.66 17.68
C TYR A 150 5.04 6.03 18.26
N TRP A 151 5.62 7.08 17.69
CA TRP A 151 5.19 8.45 17.93
C TRP A 151 3.86 8.70 17.21
N THR A 152 2.89 9.29 17.89
CA THR A 152 1.59 9.53 17.28
C THR A 152 0.88 10.77 17.82
N SER A 153 0.14 11.44 16.92
CA SER A 153 -0.84 12.47 17.27
C SER A 153 -2.28 11.96 17.20
N LEU A 154 -2.47 10.64 17.01
CA LEU A 154 -3.80 10.04 16.97
C LEU A 154 -4.39 9.90 18.38
N GLY A 155 -5.70 10.19 18.53
CA GLY A 155 -6.46 10.01 19.76
C GLY A 155 -7.20 8.66 19.84
N VAL A 156 -6.78 7.65 19.07
CA VAL A 156 -7.39 6.30 19.06
C VAL A 156 -6.72 5.39 20.09
N SER A 157 -7.23 4.16 20.28
CA SER A 157 -6.64 3.17 21.20
C SER A 157 -5.21 2.76 20.79
N ASP A 158 -4.45 2.19 21.74
CA ASP A 158 -3.09 1.73 21.48
C ASP A 158 -3.06 0.64 20.43
N GLU A 159 -3.99 -0.31 20.50
CA GLU A 159 -4.13 -1.41 19.54
C GLU A 159 -4.45 -0.89 18.14
N GLU A 160 -5.30 0.13 18.04
CA GLU A 160 -5.65 0.72 16.75
C GLU A 160 -4.45 1.45 16.13
N VAL A 161 -3.64 2.14 16.94
CA VAL A 161 -2.38 2.77 16.49
C VAL A 161 -1.44 1.71 15.91
N ILE A 162 -1.22 0.60 16.64
CA ILE A 162 -0.37 -0.50 16.22
C ILE A 162 -0.93 -1.15 14.93
N ALA A 163 -2.22 -1.43 14.87
CA ALA A 163 -2.87 -1.98 13.68
C ALA A 163 -2.74 -1.06 12.47
N LEU A 164 -2.90 0.27 12.66
CA LEU A 164 -2.69 1.26 11.61
C LEU A 164 -1.23 1.26 11.13
N TYR A 165 -0.26 1.05 12.01
CA TYR A 165 1.14 0.94 11.59
C TYR A 165 1.40 -0.38 10.86
N HIS A 166 0.97 -1.52 11.38
CA HIS A 166 1.16 -2.84 10.76
C HIS A 166 0.52 -2.92 9.35
N ASN A 167 -0.56 -2.19 9.11
CA ASN A 167 -1.10 -2.01 7.77
C ASN A 167 -0.12 -1.29 6.81
N HIS A 168 1.02 -0.77 7.30
CA HIS A 168 2.08 -0.20 6.47
C HIS A 168 2.81 -1.25 5.64
N ALA A 169 2.88 -2.50 6.06
CA ALA A 169 3.46 -3.58 5.28
C ALA A 169 2.83 -3.69 3.87
N VAL A 170 1.58 -3.23 3.70
CA VAL A 170 0.94 -3.09 2.39
C VAL A 170 1.63 -2.04 1.52
N CYS A 171 2.23 -0.99 2.10
CA CYS A 171 2.97 0.03 1.33
C CYS A 171 4.26 -0.53 0.72
N GLU A 172 4.95 -1.43 1.42
CA GLU A 172 6.15 -2.09 0.87
C GLU A 172 5.81 -2.92 -0.37
N GLN A 173 4.65 -3.57 -0.37
CA GLN A 173 4.15 -4.27 -1.56
C GLN A 173 3.89 -3.29 -2.71
N TYR A 174 3.32 -2.11 -2.44
CA TYR A 174 3.09 -1.09 -3.46
C TYR A 174 4.41 -0.53 -4.00
N HIS A 175 5.40 -0.28 -3.13
CA HIS A 175 6.74 0.13 -3.55
C HIS A 175 7.41 -0.94 -4.41
N SER A 176 7.32 -2.22 -4.02
CA SER A 176 7.83 -3.35 -4.81
C SER A 176 7.15 -3.42 -6.18
N GLU A 177 5.82 -3.26 -6.25
CA GLU A 177 5.08 -3.25 -7.51
C GLU A 177 5.52 -2.10 -8.43
N ILE A 178 5.68 -0.88 -7.89
CA ILE A 178 6.15 0.27 -8.66
C ILE A 178 7.58 0.04 -9.14
N LYS A 179 8.48 -0.38 -8.27
CA LYS A 179 9.88 -0.61 -8.61
C LYS A 179 10.04 -1.74 -9.63
N THR A 180 9.50 -2.92 -9.32
CA THR A 180 9.76 -4.15 -10.06
C THR A 180 8.76 -4.36 -11.19
N ASP A 181 7.43 -4.25 -10.91
CA ASP A 181 6.42 -4.61 -11.89
C ASP A 181 6.24 -3.52 -12.96
N MET A 182 6.47 -2.25 -12.59
CA MET A 182 6.43 -1.11 -13.51
C MET A 182 7.80 -0.66 -14.01
N GLY A 183 8.89 -1.34 -13.60
CA GLY A 183 10.23 -1.11 -14.13
C GLY A 183 10.88 0.23 -13.73
N ILE A 184 10.47 0.82 -12.59
CA ILE A 184 10.97 2.13 -12.09
C ILE A 184 12.12 1.98 -11.08
N GLU A 185 12.70 0.80 -10.94
CA GLU A 185 13.83 0.58 -10.04
C GLU A 185 15.03 1.47 -10.39
N ARG A 186 15.23 1.72 -11.69
CA ARG A 186 16.22 2.69 -12.19
C ARG A 186 15.51 3.78 -12.97
N LEU A 187 15.62 5.00 -12.45
CA LEU A 187 15.06 6.16 -13.13
C LEU A 187 15.92 6.50 -14.37
N PRO A 188 15.28 6.80 -15.52
CA PRO A 188 15.97 6.88 -16.81
C PRO A 188 16.77 8.16 -17.03
N SER A 189 16.70 9.15 -16.14
CA SER A 189 17.34 10.47 -16.32
C SER A 189 18.22 10.84 -15.13
N GLY A 190 19.31 11.57 -15.40
CA GLY A 190 20.11 12.25 -14.38
C GLY A 190 19.46 13.54 -13.84
N LYS A 191 18.34 14.00 -14.44
CA LYS A 191 17.67 15.24 -14.04
C LYS A 191 16.52 14.97 -13.09
N PHE A 192 16.52 15.66 -11.95
CA PHE A 192 15.51 15.47 -10.89
C PHE A 192 14.08 15.72 -11.40
N GLU A 193 13.84 16.83 -12.12
CA GLU A 193 12.50 17.19 -12.60
C GLU A 193 11.93 16.18 -13.59
N THR A 194 12.79 15.65 -14.49
CA THR A 194 12.39 14.59 -15.43
C THR A 194 11.97 13.34 -14.68
N ASN A 195 12.76 12.93 -13.69
CA ASN A 195 12.44 11.74 -12.88
C ASN A 195 11.20 11.97 -12.02
N ALA A 196 10.99 13.17 -11.49
CA ALA A 196 9.78 13.53 -10.75
C ALA A 196 8.52 13.44 -11.64
N LEU A 197 8.61 13.90 -12.89
CA LEU A 197 7.51 13.74 -13.85
C LEU A 197 7.23 12.28 -14.16
N ILE A 198 8.27 11.47 -14.41
CA ILE A 198 8.13 10.04 -14.68
C ILE A 198 7.46 9.33 -13.50
N LEU A 199 7.87 9.61 -12.26
CA LEU A 199 7.24 9.06 -11.08
C LEU A 199 5.76 9.45 -10.97
N LYS A 200 5.40 10.71 -11.26
CA LYS A 200 3.99 11.15 -11.26
C LYS A 200 3.16 10.39 -12.30
N LEU A 201 3.68 10.23 -13.52
CA LEU A 201 3.01 9.45 -14.57
C LEU A 201 2.87 7.97 -14.18
N THR A 202 3.90 7.39 -13.59
CA THR A 202 3.88 6.02 -13.07
C THR A 202 2.81 5.85 -11.99
N MET A 203 2.66 6.81 -11.07
CA MET A 203 1.62 6.77 -10.05
C MET A 203 0.21 6.79 -10.65
N ILE A 204 0.00 7.57 -11.71
CA ILE A 204 -1.28 7.60 -12.43
C ILE A 204 -1.53 6.25 -13.10
N ALA A 205 -0.56 5.71 -13.84
CA ALA A 205 -0.65 4.41 -14.48
C ALA A 205 -0.89 3.28 -13.46
N TYR A 206 -0.19 3.31 -12.33
CA TYR A 206 -0.39 2.38 -11.23
C TYR A 206 -1.84 2.39 -10.73
N ASN A 207 -2.40 3.57 -10.48
CA ASN A 207 -3.78 3.69 -9.99
C ASN A 207 -4.80 3.17 -11.02
N ILE A 208 -4.57 3.39 -12.33
CA ILE A 208 -5.41 2.84 -13.40
C ILE A 208 -5.38 1.31 -13.37
N LEU A 209 -4.19 0.71 -13.30
CA LEU A 209 -4.02 -0.74 -13.21
C LEU A 209 -4.67 -1.31 -11.95
N ARG A 210 -4.63 -0.57 -10.82
CA ARG A 210 -5.34 -0.94 -9.59
C ARG A 210 -6.85 -0.94 -9.76
N ILE A 211 -7.41 0.05 -10.48
CA ILE A 211 -8.85 0.12 -10.79
C ILE A 211 -9.26 -1.08 -11.65
N ILE A 212 -8.50 -1.38 -12.70
CA ILE A 212 -8.72 -2.54 -13.57
C ILE A 212 -8.66 -3.85 -12.77
N GLY A 213 -7.61 -4.04 -11.96
CA GLY A 213 -7.44 -5.21 -11.10
C GLY A 213 -8.58 -5.37 -10.08
N THR A 214 -9.07 -4.27 -9.51
CA THR A 214 -10.21 -4.29 -8.58
C THR A 214 -11.51 -4.63 -9.31
N ALA A 215 -11.72 -4.11 -10.51
CA ALA A 215 -12.86 -4.47 -11.34
C ALA A 215 -12.83 -5.96 -11.74
N ALA A 216 -11.65 -6.48 -12.07
CA ALA A 216 -11.46 -7.90 -12.36
C ALA A 216 -11.84 -8.80 -11.18
N MET A 217 -11.54 -8.39 -9.95
CA MET A 217 -11.86 -9.15 -8.73
C MET A 217 -13.37 -9.25 -8.41
N LYS A 218 -14.23 -8.44 -9.03
CA LYS A 218 -15.67 -8.43 -8.76
C LYS A 218 -16.43 -9.61 -9.40
N GLY A 219 -15.82 -10.36 -10.32
CA GLY A 219 -16.41 -11.53 -10.98
C GLY A 219 -15.79 -12.83 -10.52
N ASN A 220 -16.46 -13.94 -10.85
CA ASN A 220 -16.01 -15.30 -10.58
C ASN A 220 -15.39 -15.98 -11.82
N ASP A 221 -15.06 -15.20 -12.84
CA ASP A 221 -14.59 -15.63 -14.16
C ASP A 221 -13.07 -15.61 -14.33
N MET A 222 -12.35 -15.21 -13.28
CA MET A 222 -10.88 -15.22 -13.30
C MET A 222 -10.34 -16.65 -13.13
N PRO A 223 -9.33 -17.06 -13.90
CA PRO A 223 -8.62 -18.33 -13.70
C PRO A 223 -7.76 -18.23 -12.42
N VAL A 224 -8.35 -18.52 -11.27
CA VAL A 224 -7.71 -18.38 -9.95
C VAL A 224 -7.37 -19.75 -9.39
N ARG A 225 -6.16 -19.95 -8.96
CA ARG A 225 -5.76 -21.19 -8.24
C ARG A 225 -6.12 -21.17 -6.74
N HIS A 226 -6.38 -19.98 -6.14
CA HIS A 226 -6.65 -19.81 -4.71
C HIS A 226 -7.79 -18.82 -4.47
N SER A 227 -8.80 -19.23 -3.71
CA SER A 227 -10.04 -18.47 -3.46
C SER A 227 -9.90 -17.29 -2.49
N THR A 228 -8.78 -17.17 -1.75
CA THR A 228 -8.63 -16.21 -0.64
C THR A 228 -7.90 -14.92 -0.98
N ILE A 229 -7.66 -14.65 -2.27
CA ILE A 229 -6.90 -13.48 -2.69
C ILE A 229 -7.77 -12.21 -2.57
N LYS A 230 -7.35 -11.29 -1.69
CA LYS A 230 -8.03 -9.99 -1.51
C LYS A 230 -7.61 -8.93 -2.54
N ARG A 231 -6.50 -9.15 -3.25
CA ARG A 231 -5.90 -8.17 -4.16
C ARG A 231 -5.03 -8.87 -5.22
N ARG A 232 -5.09 -8.42 -6.47
CA ARG A 232 -4.14 -8.86 -7.50
C ARG A 232 -2.91 -7.96 -7.51
N ARG A 233 -1.73 -8.56 -7.64
CA ARG A 233 -0.48 -7.86 -7.91
C ARG A 233 -0.53 -7.20 -9.29
N ILE A 234 0.05 -6.01 -9.44
CA ILE A 234 0.04 -5.24 -10.70
C ILE A 234 0.62 -6.05 -11.86
N ARG A 235 1.68 -6.83 -11.62
CA ARG A 235 2.25 -7.74 -12.64
C ARG A 235 1.20 -8.67 -13.23
N THR A 236 0.37 -9.28 -12.38
CA THR A 236 -0.72 -10.16 -12.86
C THR A 236 -1.75 -9.41 -13.71
N VAL A 237 -2.05 -8.17 -13.36
CA VAL A 237 -2.97 -7.32 -14.14
C VAL A 237 -2.35 -6.98 -15.49
N ILE A 238 -1.08 -6.61 -15.52
CA ILE A 238 -0.34 -6.29 -16.75
C ILE A 238 -0.33 -7.52 -17.67
N ASP A 239 0.18 -8.64 -17.18
CA ASP A 239 0.41 -9.84 -18.00
C ASP A 239 -0.89 -10.45 -18.52
N ASN A 240 -1.98 -10.37 -17.76
CA ASN A 240 -3.20 -11.09 -18.08
C ASN A 240 -4.37 -10.23 -18.58
N LEU A 241 -4.31 -8.92 -18.38
CA LEU A 241 -5.38 -8.01 -18.84
C LEU A 241 -4.88 -6.92 -19.79
N ILE A 242 -3.61 -6.48 -19.66
CA ILE A 242 -3.07 -5.46 -20.55
C ILE A 242 -2.39 -6.08 -21.76
N LEU A 243 -1.58 -7.13 -21.54
CA LEU A 243 -0.80 -7.79 -22.59
C LEU A 243 -1.56 -8.91 -23.33
N ILE A 244 -2.91 -8.99 -23.17
CA ILE A 244 -3.72 -9.88 -24.00
C ILE A 244 -3.54 -9.49 -25.46
N ALA A 245 -3.13 -10.46 -26.27
CA ALA A 245 -2.98 -10.27 -27.71
C ALA A 245 -4.33 -9.96 -28.37
N GLY A 246 -4.35 -8.95 -29.22
CA GLY A 246 -5.54 -8.54 -29.94
C GLY A 246 -5.19 -7.96 -31.31
N HIS A 247 -6.16 -7.97 -32.21
CA HIS A 247 -6.09 -7.37 -33.54
C HIS A 247 -7.13 -6.23 -33.64
N LEU A 248 -6.66 -5.03 -33.84
CA LEU A 248 -7.51 -3.84 -33.97
C LEU A 248 -7.76 -3.54 -35.44
N THR A 249 -9.02 -3.51 -35.85
CA THR A 249 -9.45 -3.13 -37.21
C THR A 249 -10.36 -1.91 -37.16
N ASP A 250 -10.12 -0.94 -38.05
CA ASP A 250 -11.01 0.19 -38.29
C ASP A 250 -11.64 0.02 -39.68
N HIS A 251 -12.92 -0.40 -39.71
CA HIS A 251 -13.66 -0.60 -40.96
C HIS A 251 -15.09 -0.11 -40.81
N ALA A 252 -15.60 0.53 -41.85
CA ALA A 252 -16.99 1.02 -41.92
C ALA A 252 -17.40 1.89 -40.70
N ARG A 253 -16.52 2.75 -40.21
CA ARG A 253 -16.70 3.62 -39.01
C ARG A 253 -16.83 2.84 -37.69
N LYS A 254 -16.53 1.56 -37.69
CA LYS A 254 -16.49 0.70 -36.49
C LYS A 254 -15.05 0.36 -36.17
N LEU A 255 -14.71 0.51 -34.90
CA LEU A 255 -13.42 0.07 -34.35
C LEU A 255 -13.67 -1.28 -33.68
N ARG A 256 -13.08 -2.35 -34.23
CA ARG A 256 -13.23 -3.70 -33.74
C ARG A 256 -11.93 -4.21 -33.17
N LEU A 257 -11.96 -4.71 -31.93
CA LEU A 257 -10.85 -5.38 -31.28
C LEU A 257 -11.15 -6.88 -31.19
N ALA A 258 -10.47 -7.67 -32.03
CA ALA A 258 -10.54 -9.12 -32.02
C ALA A 258 -9.54 -9.67 -30.98
N LEU A 259 -9.98 -10.58 -30.12
CA LEU A 259 -9.19 -11.22 -29.05
C LEU A 259 -9.05 -12.72 -29.33
N GLY A 260 -7.88 -13.30 -29.05
CA GLY A 260 -7.64 -14.73 -29.21
C GLY A 260 -8.45 -15.57 -28.22
N HIS A 261 -9.18 -16.58 -28.68
CA HIS A 261 -10.09 -17.37 -27.85
C HIS A 261 -9.44 -18.25 -26.80
N SER A 262 -8.15 -18.57 -26.95
CA SER A 262 -7.43 -19.52 -26.07
C SER A 262 -6.96 -18.91 -24.74
N ASN A 263 -7.13 -17.61 -24.51
CA ASN A 263 -6.69 -16.96 -23.27
C ASN A 263 -7.77 -17.09 -22.19
N GLY A 264 -7.45 -17.73 -21.07
CA GLY A 264 -8.38 -17.94 -19.95
C GLY A 264 -8.93 -16.66 -19.28
N TRP A 265 -8.34 -15.48 -19.57
CA TRP A 265 -8.77 -14.20 -19.00
C TRP A 265 -9.72 -13.40 -19.89
N ILE A 266 -10.14 -13.95 -21.04
CA ILE A 266 -11.00 -13.23 -21.99
C ILE A 266 -12.33 -12.84 -21.37
N CYS A 267 -12.98 -13.75 -20.66
CA CYS A 267 -14.27 -13.46 -20.01
C CYS A 267 -14.12 -12.31 -19.00
N THR A 268 -13.06 -12.35 -18.18
CA THR A 268 -12.73 -11.26 -17.25
C THR A 268 -12.45 -9.96 -17.99
N PHE A 269 -11.69 -10.01 -19.09
CA PHE A 269 -11.37 -8.83 -19.89
C PHE A 269 -12.65 -8.19 -20.45
N LEU A 270 -13.52 -8.95 -21.09
CA LEU A 270 -14.79 -8.47 -21.69
C LEU A 270 -15.69 -7.84 -20.62
N ARG A 271 -15.88 -8.51 -19.50
CA ARG A 271 -16.66 -7.98 -18.38
C ARG A 271 -16.08 -6.67 -17.82
N VAL A 272 -14.76 -6.60 -17.68
CA VAL A 272 -14.09 -5.37 -17.21
C VAL A 272 -14.25 -4.26 -18.26
N ALA A 273 -14.13 -4.58 -19.55
CA ALA A 273 -14.35 -3.62 -20.64
C ALA A 273 -15.78 -3.05 -20.66
N GLU A 274 -16.78 -3.88 -20.37
CA GLU A 274 -18.19 -3.45 -20.27
C GLU A 274 -18.45 -2.56 -19.05
N ALA A 275 -17.69 -2.71 -17.97
CA ALA A 275 -17.84 -1.91 -16.74
C ALA A 275 -17.34 -0.47 -16.90
N PHE A 276 -16.51 -0.19 -17.91
CA PHE A 276 -15.94 1.13 -18.23
C PHE A 276 -16.39 1.64 -19.61
#